data_a60a0c30fb9364a1536ab0a14abd749e
#
_entry.id   a60a0c30fb9364a1536ab0a14abd749e
#
_cell.length_a   1.000
_cell.length_b   1.000
_cell.length_c   1.000
_cell.angle_alpha   90.00
_cell.angle_beta   90.00
_cell.angle_gamma   90.00
#
_symmetry.space_group_name_H-M   'P 1'
#
loop_
_entity.id
_entity.type
_entity.pdbx_description
1 polymer ?
#
loop_
_entity_poly.entity_id
_entity_poly.type
_entity_poly.pdbx_seq_one_letter_code
_entity_poly.pdbx_strand_id
1 'polypeptide(L)'
;YMQGWDKIRDARWKRIVDLKLMQGKPALSPRGVVPESLFEDETHPLPAWDSLTKDQQTDLARRMSIFAAMVDVMDANIGRVVDELKKNGELDNTFIMFMSDNGACAEWHEFGFDKQTGVEYHTHTGEELDQMGLPGTYHHYGTGWANVCCTPFTLYKHYAHEGGISTPCIISWGNHVKNKGGLNHQPAQFSDIMSTCVELAGAT
;
A
#
# COMPACT_ATOMS: atom_id res chain seq x y z
N TYR A 1 10.49 -0.71 12.01
CA TYR A 1 10.95 -0.85 10.62
C TYR A 1 12.48 -0.93 10.47
N MET A 2 13.23 -0.75 11.55
CA MET A 2 14.70 -0.86 11.57
C MET A 2 15.29 -2.19 11.09
N GLN A 3 14.48 -3.24 10.97
CA GLN A 3 14.90 -4.51 10.34
C GLN A 3 15.18 -4.37 8.83
N GLY A 4 14.66 -3.31 8.22
CA GLY A 4 14.84 -2.99 6.83
C GLY A 4 13.86 -3.66 5.87
N TRP A 5 13.74 -3.06 4.70
CA TRP A 5 12.78 -3.49 3.68
C TRP A 5 13.02 -4.90 3.17
N ASP A 6 14.27 -5.37 3.04
CA ASP A 6 14.54 -6.71 2.55
C ASP A 6 13.98 -7.79 3.47
N LYS A 7 14.24 -7.69 4.78
CA LYS A 7 13.77 -8.66 5.78
C LYS A 7 12.24 -8.57 5.98
N ILE A 8 11.70 -7.35 6.00
CA ILE A 8 10.26 -7.16 6.16
C ILE A 8 9.51 -7.68 4.94
N ARG A 9 10.05 -7.46 3.72
CA ARG A 9 9.47 -7.98 2.49
C ARG A 9 9.44 -9.52 2.48
N ASP A 10 10.54 -10.16 2.87
CA ASP A 10 10.61 -11.62 2.98
C ASP A 10 9.63 -12.16 4.02
N ALA A 11 9.55 -11.54 5.20
CA ALA A 11 8.59 -11.90 6.25
C ALA A 11 7.13 -11.74 5.77
N ARG A 12 6.83 -10.65 5.07
CA ARG A 12 5.50 -10.39 4.48
C ARG A 12 5.15 -11.46 3.45
N TRP A 13 6.07 -11.81 2.55
CA TRP A 13 5.86 -12.88 1.58
C TRP A 13 5.56 -14.23 2.25
N LYS A 14 6.34 -14.62 3.26
CA LYS A 14 6.10 -15.85 4.03
C LYS A 14 4.70 -15.85 4.63
N ARG A 15 4.28 -14.72 5.22
CA ARG A 15 2.94 -14.58 5.80
C ARG A 15 1.82 -14.66 4.76
N ILE A 16 2.01 -14.09 3.56
CA ILE A 16 1.05 -14.22 2.44
C ILE A 16 0.86 -15.70 2.07
N VAL A 17 1.95 -16.46 2.00
CA VAL A 17 1.94 -17.90 1.71
C VAL A 17 1.25 -18.68 2.84
N ASP A 18 1.61 -18.44 4.09
CA ASP A 18 1.07 -19.14 5.26
C ASP A 18 -0.44 -18.89 5.43
N LEU A 19 -0.88 -17.68 5.18
CA LEU A 19 -2.29 -17.28 5.22
C LEU A 19 -3.06 -17.68 3.95
N LYS A 20 -2.39 -18.25 2.94
CA LYS A 20 -2.99 -18.66 1.65
C LYS A 20 -3.75 -17.52 0.97
N LEU A 21 -3.24 -16.29 1.06
CA LEU A 21 -3.88 -15.12 0.48
C LEU A 21 -3.82 -15.09 -1.06
N MET A 22 -3.01 -15.94 -1.66
CA MET A 22 -2.88 -16.08 -3.11
C MET A 22 -2.97 -17.56 -3.52
N GLN A 23 -3.33 -17.81 -4.77
CA GLN A 23 -3.35 -19.17 -5.30
C GLN A 23 -1.92 -19.73 -5.41
N GLY A 24 -1.72 -20.93 -4.93
CA GLY A 24 -0.42 -21.59 -4.93
C GLY A 24 0.60 -20.90 -4.01
N LYS A 25 1.88 -21.02 -4.37
CA LYS A 25 2.97 -20.32 -3.71
C LYS A 25 3.56 -19.30 -4.70
N PRO A 26 3.16 -18.03 -4.64
CA PRO A 26 3.69 -17.03 -5.55
C PRO A 26 5.20 -16.90 -5.35
N ALA A 27 5.94 -16.76 -6.44
CA ALA A 27 7.36 -16.43 -6.37
C ALA A 27 7.52 -15.01 -5.79
N LEU A 28 8.48 -14.83 -4.88
CA LEU A 28 8.88 -13.50 -4.50
C LEU A 28 9.71 -12.89 -5.64
N SER A 29 9.26 -11.76 -6.18
CA SER A 29 10.02 -11.07 -7.22
C SER A 29 11.37 -10.59 -6.68
N PRO A 30 12.39 -10.38 -7.53
CA PRO A 30 13.64 -9.73 -7.12
C PRO A 30 13.36 -8.37 -6.44
N ARG A 31 14.39 -7.82 -5.78
CA ARG A 31 14.35 -6.44 -5.30
C ARG A 31 14.06 -5.53 -6.49
N GLY A 32 13.21 -4.53 -6.28
CA GLY A 32 12.77 -3.64 -7.34
C GLY A 32 13.87 -2.73 -7.88
N VAL A 33 13.48 -1.92 -8.83
CA VAL A 33 14.31 -0.85 -9.40
C VAL A 33 13.73 0.49 -8.98
N VAL A 34 14.56 1.52 -8.93
CA VAL A 34 14.16 2.90 -8.65
C VAL A 34 13.86 3.57 -9.99
N PRO A 35 12.64 4.10 -10.18
CA PRO A 35 12.36 4.91 -11.35
C PRO A 35 13.03 6.29 -11.20
N GLU A 36 13.72 6.76 -12.22
CA GLU A 36 14.42 8.05 -12.19
C GLU A 36 13.47 9.22 -12.53
N SER A 37 12.48 8.95 -13.36
CA SER A 37 11.42 9.91 -13.65
C SER A 37 10.14 9.22 -14.16
N LEU A 38 9.03 9.99 -14.28
CA LEU A 38 7.78 9.55 -14.91
C LEU A 38 7.92 9.27 -16.41
N PHE A 39 8.89 9.89 -17.07
CA PHE A 39 8.92 10.02 -18.51
C PHE A 39 10.15 9.35 -19.14
N GLU A 40 11.02 8.79 -18.32
CA GLU A 40 12.25 8.15 -18.76
C GLU A 40 12.20 6.67 -18.34
N ASP A 41 12.53 5.79 -19.26
CA ASP A 41 12.67 4.35 -18.99
C ASP A 41 13.93 4.04 -18.15
N GLU A 42 14.64 5.07 -17.70
CA GLU A 42 15.85 4.92 -16.91
C GLU A 42 15.52 4.50 -15.49
N THR A 43 16.15 3.44 -15.07
CA THR A 43 16.02 2.87 -13.73
C THR A 43 17.38 2.44 -13.22
N HIS A 44 17.56 2.50 -11.92
CA HIS A 44 18.73 1.89 -11.27
C HIS A 44 18.30 0.89 -10.20
N PRO A 45 19.17 -0.06 -9.81
CA PRO A 45 18.81 -1.04 -8.79
C PRO A 45 18.51 -0.39 -7.44
N LEU A 46 17.39 -0.79 -6.80
CA LEU A 46 17.10 -0.40 -5.43
C LEU A 46 18.23 -0.89 -4.50
N PRO A 47 18.85 -0.03 -3.68
CA PRO A 47 19.93 -0.43 -2.78
C PRO A 47 19.45 -1.45 -1.73
N ALA A 48 20.36 -2.31 -1.29
CA ALA A 48 20.10 -3.19 -0.17
C ALA A 48 20.02 -2.37 1.12
N TRP A 49 19.09 -2.71 2.03
CA TRP A 49 18.97 -2.01 3.32
C TRP A 49 20.30 -1.95 4.10
N ASP A 50 21.03 -3.06 4.12
CA ASP A 50 22.29 -3.16 4.87
C ASP A 50 23.45 -2.37 4.21
N SER A 51 23.27 -1.82 2.99
CA SER A 51 24.21 -0.91 2.36
C SER A 51 24.03 0.56 2.72
N LEU A 52 22.92 0.89 3.38
CA LEU A 52 22.58 2.25 3.78
C LEU A 52 23.34 2.68 5.05
N THR A 53 23.60 3.97 5.19
CA THR A 53 24.11 4.53 6.44
C THR A 53 23.10 4.38 7.56
N LYS A 54 23.57 4.47 8.82
CA LYS A 54 22.69 4.38 9.99
C LYS A 54 21.62 5.47 10.02
N ASP A 55 22.01 6.66 9.61
CA ASP A 55 21.10 7.82 9.58
C ASP A 55 20.00 7.61 8.52
N GLN A 56 20.38 7.17 7.32
CA GLN A 56 19.41 6.81 6.28
C GLN A 56 18.44 5.71 6.75
N GLN A 57 18.95 4.66 7.39
CA GLN A 57 18.12 3.60 7.95
C GLN A 57 17.12 4.13 8.97
N THR A 58 17.55 5.05 9.84
CA THR A 58 16.71 5.63 10.89
C THR A 58 15.62 6.53 10.29
N ASP A 59 15.98 7.43 9.37
CA ASP A 59 15.04 8.30 8.65
C ASP A 59 14.01 7.48 7.88
N LEU A 60 14.45 6.53 7.08
CA LEU A 60 13.57 5.68 6.27
C LEU A 60 12.64 4.80 7.12
N ALA A 61 13.12 4.28 8.23
CA ALA A 61 12.28 3.56 9.18
C ALA A 61 11.22 4.46 9.80
N ARG A 62 11.55 5.73 10.08
CA ARG A 62 10.59 6.73 10.58
C ARG A 62 9.54 7.06 9.53
N ARG A 63 9.90 7.27 8.26
CA ARG A 63 8.96 7.48 7.14
C ARG A 63 7.94 6.35 7.03
N MET A 64 8.41 5.11 7.06
CA MET A 64 7.51 3.96 7.00
C MET A 64 6.63 3.84 8.25
N SER A 65 7.13 4.22 9.43
CA SER A 65 6.32 4.26 10.66
C SER A 65 5.19 5.27 10.57
N ILE A 66 5.46 6.45 10.00
CA ILE A 66 4.43 7.49 9.77
C ILE A 66 3.38 6.99 8.80
N PHE A 67 3.79 6.39 7.67
CA PHE A 67 2.86 5.81 6.72
C PHE A 67 1.98 4.74 7.36
N ALA A 68 2.57 3.83 8.12
CA ALA A 68 1.83 2.79 8.83
C ALA A 68 0.84 3.37 9.85
N ALA A 69 1.22 4.43 10.57
CA ALA A 69 0.32 5.14 11.49
C ALA A 69 -0.86 5.78 10.75
N MET A 70 -0.65 6.34 9.56
CA MET A 70 -1.75 6.88 8.75
C MET A 70 -2.72 5.77 8.32
N VAL A 71 -2.22 4.58 7.95
CA VAL A 71 -3.06 3.42 7.61
C VAL A 71 -3.85 2.95 8.84
N ASP A 72 -3.24 2.90 10.02
CA ASP A 72 -3.90 2.53 11.27
C ASP A 72 -5.03 3.51 11.63
N VAL A 73 -4.78 4.81 11.51
CA VAL A 73 -5.81 5.85 11.72
C VAL A 73 -6.94 5.75 10.70
N MET A 74 -6.63 5.46 9.44
CA MET A 74 -7.63 5.24 8.39
C MET A 74 -8.52 4.05 8.74
N ASP A 75 -7.94 2.91 9.11
CA ASP A 75 -8.65 1.70 9.51
C ASP A 75 -9.58 1.96 10.71
N ALA A 76 -9.09 2.64 11.74
CA ALA A 76 -9.89 3.04 12.90
C ALA A 76 -11.09 3.92 12.52
N ASN A 77 -10.93 4.84 11.56
CA ASN A 77 -12.03 5.69 11.09
C ASN A 77 -13.03 4.92 10.21
N ILE A 78 -12.59 3.97 9.41
CA ILE A 78 -13.48 3.04 8.70
C ILE A 78 -14.30 2.26 9.73
N GLY A 79 -13.67 1.76 10.79
CA GLY A 79 -14.35 1.10 11.90
C GLY A 79 -15.48 1.95 12.51
N ARG A 80 -15.23 3.25 12.74
CA ARG A 80 -16.25 4.18 13.24
C ARG A 80 -17.47 4.31 12.31
N VAL A 81 -17.24 4.34 11.00
CA VAL A 81 -18.32 4.37 10.00
C VAL A 81 -19.15 3.08 10.06
N VAL A 82 -18.47 1.92 10.12
CA VAL A 82 -19.13 0.60 10.23
C VAL A 82 -19.93 0.49 11.53
N ASP A 83 -19.38 0.97 12.64
CA ASP A 83 -20.09 0.97 13.93
C ASP A 83 -21.35 1.86 13.92
N GLU A 84 -21.30 3.01 13.25
CA GLU A 84 -22.47 3.88 13.13
C GLU A 84 -23.56 3.24 12.24
N LEU A 85 -23.19 2.60 11.13
CA LEU A 85 -24.10 1.82 10.30
C LEU A 85 -24.77 0.69 11.10
N LYS A 86 -23.99 -0.02 11.92
CA LYS A 86 -24.49 -1.09 12.78
C LYS A 86 -25.46 -0.56 13.84
N LYS A 87 -25.14 0.55 14.48
CA LYS A 87 -25.96 1.21 15.50
C LYS A 87 -27.32 1.66 14.93
N ASN A 88 -27.34 2.12 13.69
CA ASN A 88 -28.55 2.56 13.00
C ASN A 88 -29.33 1.40 12.35
N GLY A 89 -28.83 0.16 12.42
CA GLY A 89 -29.48 -1.00 11.81
C GLY A 89 -29.34 -1.08 10.29
N GLU A 90 -28.44 -0.28 9.70
CA GLU A 90 -28.26 -0.16 8.25
C GLU A 90 -27.14 -1.05 7.70
N LEU A 91 -26.30 -1.65 8.55
CA LEU A 91 -25.11 -2.37 8.11
C LEU A 91 -25.43 -3.54 7.16
N ASP A 92 -26.49 -4.30 7.44
CA ASP A 92 -26.87 -5.45 6.60
C ASP A 92 -27.42 -5.04 5.24
N ASN A 93 -27.88 -3.79 5.12
CA ASN A 93 -28.41 -3.22 3.86
C ASN A 93 -27.40 -2.25 3.20
N THR A 94 -26.17 -2.22 3.66
CA THR A 94 -25.11 -1.36 3.11
C THR A 94 -24.07 -2.18 2.38
N PHE A 95 -23.86 -1.90 1.09
CA PHE A 95 -22.77 -2.44 0.30
C PHE A 95 -21.50 -1.64 0.58
N ILE A 96 -20.50 -2.28 1.16
CA ILE A 96 -19.19 -1.67 1.48
C ILE A 96 -18.14 -2.28 0.58
N MET A 97 -17.40 -1.44 -0.15
CA MET A 97 -16.27 -1.81 -0.95
C MET A 97 -15.05 -1.00 -0.55
N PHE A 98 -13.95 -1.65 -0.26
CA PHE A 98 -12.66 -1.04 0.07
C PHE A 98 -11.58 -1.59 -0.84
N MET A 99 -10.83 -0.71 -1.50
CA MET A 99 -9.76 -1.09 -2.42
C MET A 99 -8.72 0.02 -2.53
N SER A 100 -7.55 -0.31 -3.09
CA SER A 100 -6.60 0.68 -3.60
C SER A 100 -6.76 0.82 -5.10
N ASP A 101 -6.61 2.03 -5.62
CA ASP A 101 -6.73 2.36 -7.05
C ASP A 101 -5.54 1.91 -7.89
N ASN A 102 -4.40 1.71 -7.28
CA ASN A 102 -3.15 1.23 -7.89
C ASN A 102 -2.24 0.60 -6.85
N GLY A 103 -1.13 0.07 -7.31
CA GLY A 103 -0.05 -0.37 -6.43
C GLY A 103 0.59 0.78 -5.65
N ALA A 104 1.53 0.44 -4.77
CA ALA A 104 2.20 1.40 -3.91
C ALA A 104 2.93 2.49 -4.71
N CYS A 105 2.95 3.70 -4.19
CA CYS A 105 3.64 4.84 -4.79
C CYS A 105 5.15 4.74 -4.53
N ALA A 106 5.95 4.72 -5.60
CA ALA A 106 7.41 4.66 -5.54
C ALA A 106 8.10 5.96 -6.02
N GLU A 107 7.30 6.97 -6.34
CA GLU A 107 7.75 8.23 -6.94
C GLU A 107 8.66 9.01 -6.00
N TRP A 108 9.75 9.54 -6.46
CA TRP A 108 10.62 9.33 -7.63
C TRP A 108 12.03 9.06 -7.17
N HIS A 109 12.23 8.57 -5.98
CA HIS A 109 13.53 8.46 -5.36
C HIS A 109 13.59 7.21 -4.48
N GLU A 110 14.74 6.58 -4.38
CA GLU A 110 14.91 5.40 -3.52
C GLU A 110 14.52 5.65 -2.07
N PHE A 111 14.72 6.89 -1.58
CA PHE A 111 14.50 7.29 -0.19
C PHE A 111 13.26 8.18 0.01
N GLY A 112 12.55 8.50 -1.08
CA GLY A 112 11.38 9.39 -1.02
C GLY A 112 11.76 10.87 -1.09
N PHE A 113 10.86 11.76 -0.63
CA PHE A 113 11.03 13.21 -0.67
C PHE A 113 10.23 13.89 0.45
N ASP A 114 10.50 15.18 0.69
CA ASP A 114 10.02 15.93 1.87
C ASP A 114 9.14 17.14 1.54
N LYS A 115 8.72 17.28 0.28
CA LYS A 115 7.81 18.34 -0.15
C LYS A 115 6.74 17.80 -1.09
N GLN A 116 5.53 18.30 -0.95
CA GLN A 116 4.38 17.87 -1.75
C GLN A 116 4.58 18.08 -3.27
N THR A 117 5.43 19.00 -3.66
CA THR A 117 5.68 19.37 -5.06
C THR A 117 7.14 19.23 -5.48
N GLY A 118 7.98 18.63 -4.65
CA GLY A 118 9.42 18.52 -4.88
C GLY A 118 9.92 17.10 -4.88
N VAL A 119 11.11 16.92 -5.44
CA VAL A 119 11.86 15.66 -5.43
C VAL A 119 13.07 15.72 -4.50
N GLU A 120 13.10 16.72 -3.63
CA GLU A 120 14.21 16.90 -2.68
C GLU A 120 14.07 15.89 -1.54
N TYR A 121 15.08 15.04 -1.40
CA TYR A 121 15.25 14.16 -0.26
C TYR A 121 16.21 14.78 0.76
N HIS A 122 15.83 14.70 2.02
CA HIS A 122 16.69 15.06 3.16
C HIS A 122 16.73 13.91 4.16
N THR A 123 17.93 13.55 4.62
CA THR A 123 18.09 12.58 5.72
C THR A 123 17.94 13.30 7.04
N HIS A 124 16.84 13.09 7.75
CA HIS A 124 16.58 13.69 9.05
C HIS A 124 17.39 12.97 10.14
N THR A 125 17.97 13.77 11.04
CA THR A 125 18.75 13.27 12.17
C THR A 125 18.43 14.04 13.45
N GLY A 126 18.76 13.49 14.62
CA GLY A 126 18.57 14.17 15.91
C GLY A 126 17.15 14.69 16.10
N GLU A 127 17.01 15.97 16.45
CA GLU A 127 15.72 16.61 16.71
C GLU A 127 14.79 16.67 15.48
N GLU A 128 15.34 16.66 14.27
CA GLU A 128 14.53 16.66 13.04
C GLU A 128 13.68 15.40 12.91
N LEU A 129 14.18 14.25 13.37
CA LEU A 129 13.41 12.98 13.39
C LEU A 129 12.16 13.10 14.25
N ASP A 130 12.21 13.86 15.35
CA ASP A 130 11.07 14.05 16.24
C ASP A 130 10.00 14.96 15.63
N GLN A 131 10.39 15.81 14.69
CA GLN A 131 9.48 16.68 13.96
C GLN A 131 8.76 15.97 12.81
N MET A 132 9.28 14.84 12.34
CA MET A 132 8.67 14.07 11.25
C MET A 132 7.29 13.55 11.63
N GLY A 133 6.31 13.83 10.78
CA GLY A 133 4.91 13.40 10.96
C GLY A 133 4.07 14.38 11.77
N LEU A 134 4.62 15.52 12.21
CA LEU A 134 3.85 16.60 12.85
C LEU A 134 3.05 17.39 11.80
N PRO A 135 1.99 18.14 12.22
CA PRO A 135 1.22 18.99 11.32
C PRO A 135 2.10 19.92 10.48
N GLY A 136 1.85 19.97 9.19
CA GLY A 136 2.62 20.79 8.24
C GLY A 136 3.85 20.09 7.63
N THR A 137 4.15 18.87 8.05
CA THR A 137 5.21 18.06 7.42
C THR A 137 4.66 17.15 6.34
N TYR A 138 5.52 16.77 5.39
CA TYR A 138 5.22 15.81 4.33
C TYR A 138 6.43 14.93 4.09
N HIS A 139 6.25 13.61 4.20
CA HIS A 139 7.34 12.64 4.05
C HIS A 139 6.89 11.47 3.19
N HIS A 140 7.41 11.39 1.98
CA HIS A 140 7.24 10.22 1.13
C HIS A 140 8.19 9.10 1.57
N TYR A 141 7.73 7.86 1.56
CA TYR A 141 8.50 6.72 2.10
C TYR A 141 9.49 6.10 1.10
N GLY A 142 9.42 6.46 -0.19
CA GLY A 142 10.36 6.03 -1.22
C GLY A 142 10.13 4.63 -1.78
N THR A 143 10.92 4.30 -2.79
CA THR A 143 10.80 3.07 -3.59
C THR A 143 11.05 1.81 -2.76
N GLY A 144 11.97 1.85 -1.79
CA GLY A 144 12.26 0.69 -0.95
C GLY A 144 11.04 0.17 -0.20
N TRP A 145 10.28 1.06 0.41
CA TRP A 145 9.06 0.69 1.11
C TRP A 145 7.89 0.43 0.16
N ALA A 146 7.82 1.09 -0.99
CA ALA A 146 6.86 0.74 -2.03
C ALA A 146 7.03 -0.71 -2.49
N ASN A 147 8.27 -1.18 -2.64
CA ASN A 147 8.57 -2.58 -2.95
C ASN A 147 8.06 -3.55 -1.88
N VAL A 148 8.16 -3.18 -0.60
CA VAL A 148 7.56 -3.96 0.50
C VAL A 148 6.04 -3.98 0.38
N CYS A 149 5.41 -2.84 0.12
CA CYS A 149 3.95 -2.73 0.04
C CYS A 149 3.38 -3.53 -1.13
N CYS A 150 4.09 -3.65 -2.25
CA CYS A 150 3.69 -4.44 -3.42
C CYS A 150 4.07 -5.93 -3.34
N THR A 151 4.58 -6.44 -2.21
CA THR A 151 4.95 -7.86 -2.06
C THR A 151 3.78 -8.78 -2.41
N PRO A 152 3.97 -9.84 -3.21
CA PRO A 152 5.24 -10.38 -3.73
C PRO A 152 5.60 -9.88 -5.13
N PHE A 153 4.85 -8.93 -5.66
CA PHE A 153 4.85 -8.53 -7.06
C PHE A 153 6.07 -7.69 -7.46
N THR A 154 6.23 -7.56 -8.78
CA THR A 154 7.24 -6.71 -9.41
C THR A 154 6.67 -5.32 -9.62
N LEU A 155 7.49 -4.31 -9.35
CA LEU A 155 7.22 -2.89 -9.58
C LEU A 155 6.04 -2.33 -8.77
N TYR A 156 5.50 -1.18 -9.18
CA TYR A 156 4.66 -0.29 -8.38
C TYR A 156 3.66 0.46 -9.28
N LYS A 157 2.90 1.38 -8.70
CA LYS A 157 2.13 2.40 -9.42
C LYS A 157 2.94 2.94 -10.63
N HIS A 158 2.28 3.26 -11.72
CA HIS A 158 2.74 3.65 -13.07
C HIS A 158 3.15 2.49 -13.98
N TYR A 159 3.47 1.33 -13.45
CA TYR A 159 3.84 0.17 -14.27
C TYR A 159 2.65 -0.75 -14.49
N ALA A 160 2.54 -1.30 -15.72
CA ALA A 160 1.55 -2.31 -16.07
C ALA A 160 1.90 -3.73 -15.54
N HIS A 161 2.84 -3.81 -14.61
CA HIS A 161 3.19 -5.04 -13.89
C HIS A 161 2.25 -5.26 -12.70
N GLU A 162 2.21 -6.50 -12.20
CA GLU A 162 1.33 -6.86 -11.08
C GLU A 162 1.46 -5.94 -9.86
N GLY A 163 2.66 -5.46 -9.55
CA GLY A 163 2.86 -4.51 -8.45
C GLY A 163 2.19 -3.15 -8.67
N GLY A 164 1.89 -2.79 -9.91
CA GLY A 164 1.19 -1.54 -10.25
C GLY A 164 -0.33 -1.70 -10.37
N ILE A 165 -0.82 -2.87 -10.81
CA ILE A 165 -2.21 -3.07 -11.18
C ILE A 165 -2.97 -4.07 -10.30
N SER A 166 -2.28 -5.00 -9.64
CA SER A 166 -2.91 -6.06 -8.86
C SER A 166 -3.10 -5.62 -7.41
N THR A 167 -4.20 -4.93 -7.14
CA THR A 167 -4.56 -4.44 -5.81
C THR A 167 -5.67 -5.25 -5.17
N PRO A 168 -5.66 -5.42 -3.84
CA PRO A 168 -6.74 -6.12 -3.15
C PRO A 168 -8.02 -5.30 -3.13
N CYS A 169 -9.15 -6.00 -3.22
CA CYS A 169 -10.48 -5.43 -3.01
C CYS A 169 -11.20 -6.22 -1.92
N ILE A 170 -11.79 -5.53 -0.98
CA ILE A 170 -12.61 -6.10 0.10
C ILE A 170 -14.06 -5.70 -0.13
N ILE A 171 -14.97 -6.69 -0.13
CA ILE A 171 -16.40 -6.46 -0.24
C ILE A 171 -17.09 -7.00 1.00
N SER A 172 -17.95 -6.18 1.59
CA SER A 172 -18.82 -6.56 2.71
C SER A 172 -20.25 -6.10 2.44
N TRP A 173 -21.22 -7.00 2.56
CA TRP A 173 -22.63 -6.67 2.40
C TRP A 173 -23.52 -7.71 3.13
N GLY A 174 -23.59 -7.61 4.41
CA GLY A 174 -24.48 -8.39 5.28
C GLY A 174 -24.69 -9.84 4.84
N ASN A 175 -25.95 -10.22 4.61
CA ASN A 175 -26.33 -11.57 4.17
C ASN A 175 -26.33 -11.76 2.64
N HIS A 176 -26.00 -10.74 1.86
CA HIS A 176 -25.93 -10.81 0.40
C HIS A 176 -24.64 -11.49 -0.07
N VAL A 177 -23.52 -11.34 0.66
CA VAL A 177 -22.27 -12.06 0.39
C VAL A 177 -22.35 -13.45 0.99
N LYS A 178 -22.43 -14.47 0.14
CA LYS A 178 -22.58 -15.89 0.55
C LYS A 178 -21.30 -16.48 1.11
N ASN A 179 -20.15 -16.15 0.53
CA ASN A 179 -18.82 -16.67 0.93
C ASN A 179 -18.14 -15.71 1.88
N LYS A 180 -18.65 -15.57 3.10
CA LYS A 180 -18.10 -14.68 4.14
C LYS A 180 -16.69 -15.15 4.55
N GLY A 181 -15.73 -14.22 4.51
CA GLY A 181 -14.32 -14.52 4.81
C GLY A 181 -13.60 -15.31 3.72
N GLY A 182 -14.25 -15.57 2.59
CA GLY A 182 -13.63 -16.26 1.46
C GLY A 182 -12.74 -15.35 0.64
N LEU A 183 -11.79 -15.97 -0.06
CA LEU A 183 -10.94 -15.31 -1.06
C LEU A 183 -11.46 -15.62 -2.45
N ASN A 184 -11.55 -14.59 -3.29
CA ASN A 184 -11.85 -14.72 -4.71
C ASN A 184 -10.66 -14.17 -5.51
N HIS A 185 -10.17 -14.94 -6.45
CA HIS A 185 -9.02 -14.59 -7.29
C HIS A 185 -9.41 -14.21 -8.71
N GLN A 186 -10.69 -13.98 -8.96
CA GLN A 186 -11.15 -13.52 -10.26
C GLN A 186 -10.71 -12.08 -10.47
N PRO A 187 -10.07 -11.75 -11.61
CA PRO A 187 -9.76 -10.37 -11.95
C PRO A 187 -11.02 -9.50 -12.06
N ALA A 188 -10.93 -8.26 -11.60
CA ALA A 188 -11.95 -7.23 -11.76
C ALA A 188 -11.28 -5.93 -12.20
N GLN A 189 -12.06 -5.01 -12.74
CA GLN A 189 -11.59 -3.71 -13.20
C GLN A 189 -12.39 -2.58 -12.54
N PHE A 190 -11.82 -1.39 -12.48
CA PHE A 190 -12.53 -0.23 -11.93
C PHE A 190 -13.80 0.13 -12.70
N SER A 191 -13.87 -0.15 -13.99
CA SER A 191 -15.09 -0.02 -14.81
C SER A 191 -16.25 -0.87 -14.28
N ASP A 192 -15.97 -1.98 -13.61
CA ASP A 192 -16.99 -2.89 -13.07
C ASP A 192 -17.72 -2.29 -11.86
N ILE A 193 -17.11 -1.33 -11.18
CA ILE A 193 -17.69 -0.70 -9.96
C ILE A 193 -18.98 0.02 -10.29
N MET A 194 -18.97 0.89 -11.29
CA MET A 194 -20.15 1.66 -11.66
C MET A 194 -21.28 0.74 -12.13
N SER A 195 -20.98 -0.23 -12.99
CA SER A 195 -21.95 -1.21 -13.49
C SER A 195 -22.56 -2.01 -12.34
N THR A 196 -21.73 -2.43 -11.38
CA THR A 196 -22.20 -3.12 -10.16
C THR A 196 -23.12 -2.24 -9.33
N CYS A 197 -22.75 -0.98 -9.09
CA CYS A 197 -23.59 -0.05 -8.32
C CYS A 197 -24.95 0.22 -9.01
N VAL A 198 -24.96 0.37 -10.32
CA VAL A 198 -26.19 0.57 -11.11
C VAL A 198 -27.10 -0.64 -11.00
N GLU A 199 -26.55 -1.85 -11.18
CA GLU A 199 -27.30 -3.11 -11.04
C GLU A 199 -27.87 -3.27 -9.64
N LEU A 200 -27.07 -3.05 -8.59
CA LEU A 200 -27.49 -3.17 -7.19
C LEU A 200 -28.56 -2.15 -6.81
N ALA A 201 -28.52 -0.96 -7.40
CA ALA A 201 -29.53 0.07 -7.20
C ALA A 201 -30.83 -0.19 -7.97
N GLY A 202 -30.88 -1.20 -8.84
CA GLY A 202 -32.02 -1.45 -9.73
C GLY A 202 -32.25 -0.33 -10.75
N ALA A 203 -31.23 0.46 -11.05
CA ALA A 203 -31.27 1.52 -12.06
C ALA A 203 -31.03 0.94 -13.46
N THR A 204 -31.61 1.58 -14.48
CA THR A 204 -31.48 1.19 -15.92
C THR A 204 -30.89 2.34 -16.74
#